data_a0ca46ca0bfb8a61b7af236b3715daec
#
_entry.id   a0ca46ca0bfb8a61b7af236b3715daec
#
_cell.length_a   1.000
_cell.length_b   1.000
_cell.length_c   1.000
_cell.angle_alpha   90.00
_cell.angle_beta   90.00
_cell.angle_gamma   90.00
#
_symmetry.space_group_name_H-M   'P 1'
#
loop_
_entity.id
_entity.type
_entity.pdbx_description
1 polymer ?
#
loop_
_entity_poly.entity_id
_entity_poly.type
_entity_poly.pdbx_seq_one_letter_code
_entity_poly.pdbx_strand_id
1 'polypeptide(L)'
;MFHILFVTFFILFPFQNSDWELKKDKSGIEVYTRSIEGSSFKEFKGIIKIPDSSIPEILKVILDVINYENLFPDCLNPKVLKQDGKYYDIHYIQTKGPFPVKDRDSVFEQIAEIDENGKHARVKLNPLPDYVPEKVNIVRIRSGKGFWELEENEKNEVRVIYQFHGEPGGDIPAWLANSFVISHPYKTLVNLKKRLKSE
;
A
#
# COMPACT_ATOMS: atom_id res chain seq x y z
N MET A 1 19.02 -48.52 -41.68
CA MET A 1 18.81 -48.41 -40.23
C MET A 1 19.04 -46.90 -39.88
N PHE A 2 17.98 -46.10 -39.88
CA PHE A 2 18.06 -44.65 -39.63
C PHE A 2 17.93 -44.43 -38.11
N HIS A 3 18.95 -43.83 -37.50
CA HIS A 3 18.87 -43.39 -36.09
C HIS A 3 18.30 -41.96 -36.06
N ILE A 4 17.10 -41.82 -35.54
CA ILE A 4 16.48 -40.51 -35.27
C ILE A 4 17.03 -40.02 -33.92
N LEU A 5 17.84 -38.96 -33.95
CA LEU A 5 18.37 -38.26 -32.78
C LEU A 5 17.26 -37.32 -32.24
N PHE A 6 16.65 -37.68 -31.11
CA PHE A 6 15.73 -36.79 -30.41
C PHE A 6 16.54 -35.73 -29.64
N VAL A 7 16.58 -34.50 -30.17
CA VAL A 7 17.12 -33.33 -29.47
C VAL A 7 16.03 -32.79 -28.56
N THR A 8 16.11 -33.08 -27.27
CA THR A 8 15.23 -32.48 -26.23
C THR A 8 15.66 -31.04 -26.03
N PHE A 9 14.87 -30.10 -26.52
CA PHE A 9 15.06 -28.66 -26.30
C PHE A 9 14.55 -28.34 -24.88
N PHE A 10 15.47 -28.17 -23.93
CA PHE A 10 15.16 -27.72 -22.58
C PHE A 10 14.89 -26.21 -22.65
N ILE A 11 13.61 -25.82 -22.65
CA ILE A 11 13.21 -24.42 -22.53
C ILE A 11 13.48 -24.01 -21.06
N LEU A 12 14.59 -23.34 -20.84
CA LEU A 12 14.86 -22.61 -19.62
C LEU A 12 13.87 -21.42 -19.57
N PHE A 13 12.74 -21.61 -18.84
CA PHE A 13 11.94 -20.46 -18.42
C PHE A 13 12.83 -19.60 -17.50
N PRO A 14 13.05 -18.31 -17.83
CA PRO A 14 13.72 -17.43 -16.90
C PRO A 14 12.88 -17.39 -15.62
N PHE A 15 13.45 -17.83 -14.51
CA PHE A 15 12.92 -17.51 -13.19
C PHE A 15 12.78 -15.98 -13.16
N GLN A 16 11.55 -15.48 -13.19
CA GLN A 16 11.29 -14.08 -12.90
C GLN A 16 11.67 -13.89 -11.42
N ASN A 17 12.94 -13.55 -11.18
CA ASN A 17 13.36 -13.04 -9.89
C ASN A 17 12.48 -11.83 -9.61
N SER A 18 11.60 -11.94 -8.64
CA SER A 18 10.88 -10.77 -8.16
C SER A 18 11.94 -9.84 -7.59
N ASP A 19 12.09 -8.62 -8.15
CA ASP A 19 13.06 -7.61 -7.70
C ASP A 19 12.80 -7.10 -6.27
N TRP A 20 11.94 -7.81 -5.53
CA TRP A 20 11.56 -7.50 -4.16
C TRP A 20 12.60 -7.99 -3.16
N GLU A 21 13.13 -7.05 -2.37
CA GLU A 21 14.11 -7.29 -1.32
C GLU A 21 13.43 -7.17 0.05
N LEU A 22 13.52 -8.22 0.87
CA LEU A 22 13.02 -8.19 2.25
C LEU A 22 13.86 -7.21 3.09
N LYS A 23 13.22 -6.20 3.67
CA LYS A 23 13.86 -5.16 4.48
C LYS A 23 13.51 -5.26 5.96
N LYS A 24 12.38 -5.85 6.29
CA LYS A 24 11.95 -6.03 7.67
C LYS A 24 11.06 -7.26 7.78
N ASP A 25 11.34 -8.07 8.79
CA ASP A 25 10.50 -9.17 9.26
C ASP A 25 10.43 -9.08 10.79
N LYS A 26 9.27 -8.68 11.30
CA LYS A 26 9.05 -8.53 12.74
C LYS A 26 7.58 -8.65 13.10
N SER A 27 7.29 -9.42 14.16
CA SER A 27 5.93 -9.59 14.71
C SER A 27 4.90 -10.13 13.69
N GLY A 28 5.37 -10.97 12.73
CA GLY A 28 4.55 -11.52 11.67
C GLY A 28 4.20 -10.50 10.56
N ILE A 29 4.96 -9.41 10.47
CA ILE A 29 4.84 -8.40 9.42
C ILE A 29 6.13 -8.37 8.62
N GLU A 30 6.00 -8.64 7.33
CA GLU A 30 7.09 -8.57 6.36
C GLU A 30 6.98 -7.28 5.55
N VAL A 31 8.11 -6.60 5.33
CA VAL A 31 8.19 -5.42 4.45
C VAL A 31 9.27 -5.63 3.43
N TYR A 32 8.88 -5.56 2.18
CA TYR A 32 9.72 -5.65 1.01
C TYR A 32 9.82 -4.30 0.33
N THR A 33 10.94 -4.05 -0.35
CA THR A 33 11.10 -2.90 -1.24
C THR A 33 11.68 -3.34 -2.58
N ARG A 34 11.40 -2.57 -3.63
CA ARG A 34 12.09 -2.70 -4.93
C ARG A 34 12.36 -1.33 -5.54
N SER A 35 13.34 -1.28 -6.43
CA SER A 35 13.58 -0.10 -7.26
C SER A 35 12.55 -0.04 -8.38
N ILE A 36 12.17 1.19 -8.74
CA ILE A 36 11.29 1.46 -9.89
C ILE A 36 12.13 2.19 -10.93
N GLU A 37 12.08 1.72 -12.17
CA GLU A 37 12.77 2.37 -13.28
C GLU A 37 12.27 3.82 -13.44
N GLY A 38 13.21 4.76 -13.60
CA GLY A 38 12.90 6.19 -13.72
C GLY A 38 12.62 6.91 -12.41
N SER A 39 12.64 6.23 -11.24
CA SER A 39 12.44 6.85 -9.93
C SER A 39 13.63 6.64 -9.00
N SER A 40 13.96 7.67 -8.21
CA SER A 40 14.91 7.57 -7.09
C SER A 40 14.27 7.00 -5.83
N PHE A 41 12.94 6.82 -5.84
CA PHE A 41 12.16 6.36 -4.69
C PHE A 41 11.71 4.92 -4.91
N LYS A 42 11.83 4.13 -3.85
CA LYS A 42 11.47 2.70 -3.88
C LYS A 42 9.97 2.51 -3.72
N GLU A 43 9.47 1.45 -4.32
CA GLU A 43 8.16 0.88 -4.00
C GLU A 43 8.27 -0.03 -2.77
N PHE A 44 7.24 -0.05 -1.93
CA PHE A 44 7.13 -1.00 -0.84
C PHE A 44 5.98 -1.98 -1.02
N LYS A 45 6.12 -3.11 -0.36
CA LYS A 45 5.05 -4.10 -0.15
C LYS A 45 5.14 -4.61 1.28
N GLY A 46 4.11 -4.30 2.08
CA GLY A 46 3.94 -4.84 3.41
C GLY A 46 2.97 -6.02 3.39
N ILE A 47 3.26 -7.09 4.13
CA ILE A 47 2.43 -8.30 4.21
C ILE A 47 2.21 -8.65 5.67
N ILE A 48 0.96 -8.98 6.01
CA ILE A 48 0.59 -9.55 7.31
C ILE A 48 -0.49 -10.60 7.11
N LYS A 49 -0.52 -11.60 8.01
CA LYS A 49 -1.63 -12.53 8.16
C LYS A 49 -2.37 -12.22 9.44
N ILE A 50 -3.69 -12.14 9.34
CA ILE A 50 -4.58 -11.79 10.46
C ILE A 50 -5.51 -12.98 10.69
N PRO A 51 -5.24 -13.79 11.72
CA PRO A 51 -6.10 -14.92 12.08
C PRO A 51 -7.42 -14.41 12.68
N ASP A 52 -8.45 -15.26 12.63
CA ASP A 52 -9.77 -15.04 13.20
C ASP A 52 -10.39 -13.70 12.78
N SER A 53 -10.26 -13.38 11.47
CA SER A 53 -10.75 -12.14 10.88
C SER A 53 -11.33 -12.39 9.49
N SER A 54 -12.19 -11.49 9.04
CA SER A 54 -12.84 -11.53 7.74
C SER A 54 -12.49 -10.32 6.88
N ILE A 55 -12.67 -10.44 5.57
CA ILE A 55 -12.47 -9.32 4.63
C ILE A 55 -13.35 -8.12 4.97
N PRO A 56 -14.66 -8.26 5.28
CA PRO A 56 -15.50 -7.11 5.65
C PRO A 56 -15.01 -6.33 6.89
N GLU A 57 -14.49 -7.02 7.90
CA GLU A 57 -13.93 -6.37 9.10
C GLU A 57 -12.68 -5.56 8.77
N ILE A 58 -11.77 -6.12 7.97
CA ILE A 58 -10.54 -5.42 7.56
C ILE A 58 -10.87 -4.23 6.65
N LEU A 59 -11.80 -4.40 5.70
CA LEU A 59 -12.25 -3.31 4.83
C LEU A 59 -12.87 -2.16 5.63
N LYS A 60 -13.64 -2.45 6.71
CA LYS A 60 -14.19 -1.43 7.59
C LYS A 60 -13.09 -0.51 8.14
N VAL A 61 -11.93 -1.05 8.51
CA VAL A 61 -10.80 -0.27 9.00
C VAL A 61 -10.06 0.47 7.89
N ILE A 62 -9.86 -0.18 6.72
CA ILE A 62 -9.12 0.42 5.59
C ILE A 62 -9.91 1.57 4.94
N LEU A 63 -11.24 1.48 4.91
CA LEU A 63 -12.12 2.49 4.30
C LEU A 63 -12.56 3.59 5.27
N ASP A 64 -12.16 3.51 6.55
CA ASP A 64 -12.52 4.49 7.58
C ASP A 64 -11.58 5.71 7.54
N VAL A 65 -11.74 6.54 6.50
CA VAL A 65 -10.90 7.72 6.23
C VAL A 65 -10.84 8.67 7.43
N ILE A 66 -11.95 8.89 8.12
CA ILE A 66 -12.02 9.84 9.25
C ILE A 66 -11.06 9.46 10.38
N ASN A 67 -10.76 8.17 10.52
CA ASN A 67 -9.86 7.62 11.54
C ASN A 67 -8.47 7.25 11.00
N TYR A 68 -8.06 7.79 9.85
CA TYR A 68 -6.73 7.50 9.27
C TYR A 68 -5.55 7.93 10.14
N GLU A 69 -5.71 8.88 11.04
CA GLU A 69 -4.69 9.21 12.04
C GLU A 69 -4.33 8.03 12.96
N ASN A 70 -5.29 7.10 13.16
CA ASN A 70 -5.09 5.87 13.93
C ASN A 70 -4.57 4.69 13.08
N LEU A 71 -4.61 4.80 11.75
CA LEU A 71 -4.14 3.76 10.83
C LEU A 71 -2.77 4.10 10.24
N PHE A 72 -2.63 5.28 9.65
CA PHE A 72 -1.39 5.70 9.01
C PHE A 72 -0.52 6.52 9.95
N PRO A 73 0.76 6.14 10.14
CA PRO A 73 1.68 6.96 10.94
C PRO A 73 1.86 8.34 10.29
N ASP A 74 1.98 9.35 11.13
CA ASP A 74 2.21 10.75 10.70
C ASP A 74 1.06 11.35 9.84
N CYS A 75 -0.10 10.69 9.78
CA CYS A 75 -1.29 11.21 9.12
C CYS A 75 -1.92 12.34 9.94
N LEU A 76 -2.27 13.42 9.28
CA LEU A 76 -2.93 14.59 9.85
C LEU A 76 -4.12 15.00 8.99
N ASN A 77 -5.16 15.54 9.64
CA ASN A 77 -6.29 16.17 8.95
C ASN A 77 -6.95 15.31 7.85
N PRO A 78 -7.22 14.02 8.07
CA PRO A 78 -7.91 13.20 7.08
C PRO A 78 -9.32 13.75 6.83
N LYS A 79 -9.75 13.78 5.55
CA LYS A 79 -11.07 14.31 5.16
C LYS A 79 -11.62 13.51 4.00
N VAL A 80 -12.87 13.09 4.11
CA VAL A 80 -13.65 12.63 2.96
C VAL A 80 -14.08 13.87 2.17
N LEU A 81 -13.70 13.94 0.90
CA LEU A 81 -14.07 15.02 -0.03
C LEU A 81 -15.29 14.64 -0.86
N LYS A 82 -15.44 13.36 -1.20
CA LYS A 82 -16.58 12.78 -1.88
C LYS A 82 -16.73 11.33 -1.44
N GLN A 83 -17.95 10.87 -1.32
CA GLN A 83 -18.27 9.46 -1.08
C GLN A 83 -19.45 9.04 -1.97
N ASP A 84 -19.35 7.83 -2.55
CA ASP A 84 -20.42 7.22 -3.31
C ASP A 84 -20.57 5.76 -2.90
N GLY A 85 -21.58 5.50 -2.10
CA GLY A 85 -21.77 4.21 -1.44
C GLY A 85 -20.69 3.88 -0.42
N LYS A 86 -20.46 2.58 -0.20
CA LYS A 86 -19.55 2.04 0.83
C LYS A 86 -18.12 1.86 0.33
N TYR A 87 -17.96 1.67 -0.97
CA TYR A 87 -16.72 1.17 -1.57
C TYR A 87 -16.00 2.17 -2.48
N TYR A 88 -16.46 3.43 -2.48
CA TYR A 88 -15.85 4.50 -3.25
C TYR A 88 -15.80 5.78 -2.43
N ASP A 89 -14.61 6.37 -2.36
CA ASP A 89 -14.42 7.71 -1.83
C ASP A 89 -13.30 8.47 -2.56
N ILE A 90 -13.32 9.79 -2.40
CA ILE A 90 -12.18 10.67 -2.66
C ILE A 90 -11.85 11.32 -1.33
N HIS A 91 -10.60 11.18 -0.92
CA HIS A 91 -10.15 11.70 0.36
C HIS A 91 -8.86 12.51 0.26
N TYR A 92 -8.73 13.40 1.22
CA TYR A 92 -7.52 14.20 1.47
C TYR A 92 -6.85 13.72 2.73
N ILE A 93 -5.52 13.62 2.69
CA ILE A 93 -4.68 13.43 3.87
C ILE A 93 -3.47 14.37 3.82
N GLN A 94 -3.01 14.80 4.99
CA GLN A 94 -1.72 15.44 5.18
C GLN A 94 -0.79 14.49 5.92
N THR A 95 0.48 14.42 5.53
CA THR A 95 1.50 13.61 6.19
C THR A 95 2.57 14.53 6.74
N LYS A 96 2.85 14.40 8.02
CA LYS A 96 3.87 15.20 8.70
C LYS A 96 5.26 14.87 8.16
N GLY A 97 5.98 15.89 7.72
CA GLY A 97 7.39 15.78 7.34
C GLY A 97 8.32 15.80 8.56
N PRO A 98 9.42 15.04 8.56
CA PRO A 98 10.45 15.19 9.59
C PRO A 98 11.19 16.53 9.41
N PHE A 99 11.36 17.29 10.49
CA PHE A 99 12.10 18.56 10.42
C PHE A 99 13.50 18.37 9.80
N PRO A 100 13.95 19.24 8.87
CA PRO A 100 13.34 20.49 8.38
C PRO A 100 12.43 20.31 7.13
N VAL A 101 12.03 19.11 6.82
CA VAL A 101 11.22 18.78 5.63
C VAL A 101 9.77 19.23 5.87
N LYS A 102 9.19 19.94 4.87
CA LYS A 102 7.79 20.37 4.93
C LYS A 102 6.83 19.17 4.99
N ASP A 103 5.63 19.40 5.48
CA ASP A 103 4.55 18.44 5.37
C ASP A 103 4.18 18.20 3.90
N ARG A 104 3.62 17.03 3.63
CA ARG A 104 3.05 16.66 2.34
C ARG A 104 1.54 16.53 2.48
N ASP A 105 0.84 16.79 1.37
CA ASP A 105 -0.56 16.40 1.27
C ASP A 105 -0.81 15.59 0.01
N SER A 106 -1.89 14.84 0.03
CA SER A 106 -2.35 14.06 -1.10
C SER A 106 -3.86 13.97 -1.14
N VAL A 107 -4.37 13.81 -2.35
CA VAL A 107 -5.76 13.45 -2.62
C VAL A 107 -5.75 12.15 -3.38
N PHE A 108 -6.51 11.18 -2.90
CA PHE A 108 -6.68 9.88 -3.54
C PHE A 108 -8.15 9.60 -3.80
N GLU A 109 -8.41 9.00 -4.94
CA GLU A 109 -9.58 8.20 -5.19
C GLU A 109 -9.32 6.80 -4.63
N GLN A 110 -10.25 6.29 -3.86
CA GLN A 110 -10.21 4.96 -3.27
C GLN A 110 -11.39 4.13 -3.77
N ILE A 111 -11.09 2.97 -4.36
CA ILE A 111 -12.09 2.07 -4.94
C ILE A 111 -11.87 0.67 -4.38
N ALA A 112 -12.86 0.14 -3.67
CA ALA A 112 -12.84 -1.24 -3.19
C ALA A 112 -13.66 -2.15 -4.11
N GLU A 113 -13.05 -3.23 -4.56
CA GLU A 113 -13.67 -4.30 -5.36
C GLU A 113 -13.61 -5.59 -4.55
N ILE A 114 -14.71 -6.32 -4.49
CA ILE A 114 -14.82 -7.60 -3.78
C ILE A 114 -15.30 -8.63 -4.80
N ASP A 115 -14.70 -9.80 -4.83
CA ASP A 115 -15.12 -10.88 -5.69
C ASP A 115 -16.48 -11.49 -5.27
N GLU A 116 -17.08 -12.27 -6.15
CA GLU A 116 -18.44 -12.82 -5.96
C GLU A 116 -18.54 -13.75 -4.74
N ASN A 117 -17.46 -14.43 -4.37
CA ASN A 117 -17.45 -15.36 -3.23
C ASN A 117 -17.04 -14.67 -1.91
N GLY A 118 -16.67 -13.38 -1.94
CA GLY A 118 -16.25 -12.60 -0.78
C GLY A 118 -14.89 -12.99 -0.19
N LYS A 119 -14.12 -13.84 -0.88
CA LYS A 119 -12.83 -14.37 -0.42
C LYS A 119 -11.62 -13.58 -0.88
N HIS A 120 -11.81 -12.65 -1.78
CA HIS A 120 -10.78 -11.73 -2.27
C HIS A 120 -11.34 -10.31 -2.39
N ALA A 121 -10.54 -9.33 -1.96
CA ALA A 121 -10.87 -7.93 -2.15
C ALA A 121 -9.62 -7.12 -2.52
N ARG A 122 -9.82 -6.08 -3.33
CA ARG A 122 -8.78 -5.14 -3.71
C ARG A 122 -9.25 -3.71 -3.55
N VAL A 123 -8.49 -2.91 -2.81
CA VAL A 123 -8.73 -1.47 -2.65
C VAL A 123 -7.66 -0.72 -3.42
N LYS A 124 -8.04 -0.09 -4.52
CA LYS A 124 -7.16 0.70 -5.38
C LYS A 124 -7.05 2.13 -4.85
N LEU A 125 -5.85 2.70 -4.92
CA LEU A 125 -5.54 4.08 -4.55
C LEU A 125 -4.98 4.80 -5.78
N ASN A 126 -5.74 5.73 -6.34
CA ASN A 126 -5.37 6.52 -7.52
C ASN A 126 -5.20 7.99 -7.12
N PRO A 127 -4.09 8.66 -7.49
CA PRO A 127 -3.86 10.04 -7.13
C PRO A 127 -4.77 10.99 -7.93
N LEU A 128 -5.33 11.98 -7.25
CA LEU A 128 -6.10 13.08 -7.82
C LEU A 128 -5.52 14.44 -7.37
N PRO A 129 -4.28 14.79 -7.79
CA PRO A 129 -3.54 15.93 -7.21
C PRO A 129 -4.20 17.28 -7.41
N ASP A 130 -5.01 17.43 -8.46
CA ASP A 130 -5.65 18.69 -8.83
C ASP A 130 -7.12 18.78 -8.39
N TYR A 131 -7.61 17.80 -7.60
CA TYR A 131 -9.01 17.75 -7.14
C TYR A 131 -9.37 18.88 -6.17
N VAL A 132 -8.41 19.32 -5.35
CA VAL A 132 -8.53 20.50 -4.50
C VAL A 132 -7.30 21.39 -4.63
N PRO A 133 -7.41 22.71 -4.42
CA PRO A 133 -6.26 23.63 -4.46
C PRO A 133 -5.12 23.21 -3.53
N GLU A 134 -3.89 23.47 -3.95
CA GLU A 134 -2.70 23.29 -3.11
C GLU A 134 -2.70 24.26 -1.94
N LYS A 135 -2.10 23.83 -0.82
CA LYS A 135 -1.97 24.66 0.39
C LYS A 135 -0.60 25.29 0.48
N VAL A 136 -0.54 26.53 0.97
CA VAL A 136 0.72 27.22 1.23
C VAL A 136 1.53 26.44 2.27
N ASN A 137 2.84 26.29 2.03
CA ASN A 137 3.80 25.58 2.89
C ASN A 137 3.61 24.06 3.04
N ILE A 138 2.73 23.44 2.27
CA ILE A 138 2.55 21.99 2.18
C ILE A 138 2.89 21.57 0.74
N VAL A 139 3.64 20.49 0.59
CA VAL A 139 4.02 19.96 -0.74
C VAL A 139 2.97 18.94 -1.19
N ARG A 140 2.31 19.20 -2.33
CA ARG A 140 1.37 18.28 -2.92
C ARG A 140 2.09 17.06 -3.54
N ILE A 141 1.76 15.86 -3.09
CA ILE A 141 2.14 14.61 -3.75
C ILE A 141 1.30 14.49 -5.03
N ARG A 142 1.96 14.59 -6.18
CA ARG A 142 1.28 14.61 -7.48
C ARG A 142 1.25 13.25 -8.16
N SER A 143 2.13 12.34 -7.76
CA SER A 143 2.23 10.99 -8.33
C SER A 143 2.36 9.96 -7.22
N GLY A 144 1.56 8.94 -7.31
CA GLY A 144 1.59 7.80 -6.41
C GLY A 144 0.49 6.80 -6.77
N LYS A 145 0.79 5.53 -6.65
CA LYS A 145 -0.17 4.46 -6.94
C LYS A 145 0.03 3.32 -5.96
N GLY A 146 -1.06 2.77 -5.50
CA GLY A 146 -1.01 1.65 -4.58
C GLY A 146 -2.30 0.90 -4.48
N PHE A 147 -2.28 -0.13 -3.66
CA PHE A 147 -3.46 -0.93 -3.38
C PHE A 147 -3.32 -1.67 -2.06
N TRP A 148 -4.46 -2.06 -1.52
CA TRP A 148 -4.58 -3.15 -0.57
C TRP A 148 -5.13 -4.37 -1.28
N GLU A 149 -4.63 -5.54 -0.94
CA GLU A 149 -5.13 -6.82 -1.42
C GLU A 149 -5.38 -7.73 -0.23
N LEU A 150 -6.56 -8.31 -0.18
CA LEU A 150 -7.06 -9.11 0.92
C LEU A 150 -7.44 -10.49 0.36
N GLU A 151 -6.89 -11.55 0.94
CA GLU A 151 -7.16 -12.94 0.55
C GLU A 151 -7.52 -13.74 1.80
N GLU A 152 -8.77 -14.20 1.90
CA GLU A 152 -9.24 -15.04 2.99
C GLU A 152 -9.08 -16.52 2.66
N ASN A 153 -8.41 -17.26 3.53
CA ASN A 153 -8.25 -18.71 3.40
C ASN A 153 -9.34 -19.47 4.16
N GLU A 154 -9.35 -20.81 3.98
CA GLU A 154 -10.34 -21.70 4.61
C GLU A 154 -10.24 -21.76 6.16
N LYS A 155 -9.18 -21.22 6.75
CA LYS A 155 -8.94 -21.19 8.20
C LYS A 155 -9.36 -19.90 8.88
N ASN A 156 -10.17 -19.07 8.21
CA ASN A 156 -10.56 -17.72 8.67
C ASN A 156 -9.34 -16.85 8.97
N GLU A 157 -8.28 -16.98 8.18
CA GLU A 157 -7.12 -16.10 8.23
C GLU A 157 -7.11 -15.25 6.96
N VAL A 158 -7.00 -13.95 7.11
CA VAL A 158 -6.88 -13.02 5.96
C VAL A 158 -5.43 -12.62 5.79
N ARG A 159 -4.88 -12.91 4.60
CA ARG A 159 -3.61 -12.35 4.15
C ARG A 159 -3.85 -10.95 3.61
N VAL A 160 -3.18 -9.97 4.18
CA VAL A 160 -3.26 -8.56 3.79
C VAL A 160 -1.95 -8.13 3.15
N ILE A 161 -2.02 -7.58 1.95
CA ILE A 161 -0.91 -6.93 1.25
C ILE A 161 -1.24 -5.44 1.14
N TYR A 162 -0.30 -4.58 1.58
CA TYR A 162 -0.33 -3.15 1.32
C TYR A 162 0.87 -2.78 0.47
N GLN A 163 0.63 -2.35 -0.77
CA GLN A 163 1.67 -1.98 -1.73
C GLN A 163 1.46 -0.55 -2.20
N PHE A 164 2.54 0.23 -2.26
CA PHE A 164 2.49 1.60 -2.72
C PHE A 164 3.85 2.08 -3.24
N HIS A 165 3.81 2.83 -4.33
CA HIS A 165 4.89 3.66 -4.83
C HIS A 165 4.40 5.10 -4.98
N GLY A 166 5.24 6.08 -4.61
CA GLY A 166 4.90 7.48 -4.76
C GLY A 166 6.13 8.38 -4.82
N GLU A 167 5.98 9.47 -5.54
CA GLU A 167 6.97 10.54 -5.62
C GLU A 167 6.62 11.60 -4.55
N PRO A 168 7.44 11.76 -3.50
CA PRO A 168 7.09 12.64 -2.38
C PRO A 168 7.08 14.12 -2.73
N GLY A 169 7.60 14.48 -3.90
CA GLY A 169 7.72 15.89 -4.35
C GLY A 169 8.64 16.74 -3.49
N GLY A 170 8.97 17.94 -4.00
CA GLY A 170 9.86 18.89 -3.32
C GLY A 170 11.27 18.35 -3.07
N ASP A 171 12.06 19.12 -2.33
CA ASP A 171 13.44 18.77 -2.02
C ASP A 171 13.51 17.84 -0.82
N ILE A 172 13.50 16.52 -1.08
CA ILE A 172 13.73 15.49 -0.07
C ILE A 172 14.85 14.54 -0.54
N PRO A 173 15.90 14.34 0.27
CA PRO A 173 16.93 13.38 -0.08
C PRO A 173 16.35 11.97 -0.21
N ALA A 174 16.72 11.25 -1.29
CA ALA A 174 16.20 9.91 -1.55
C ALA A 174 16.43 8.93 -0.39
N TRP A 175 17.59 9.02 0.30
CA TRP A 175 17.87 8.18 1.46
C TRP A 175 16.86 8.38 2.61
N LEU A 176 16.42 9.63 2.80
CA LEU A 176 15.42 9.96 3.83
C LEU A 176 14.05 9.42 3.43
N ALA A 177 13.60 9.71 2.22
CA ALA A 177 12.33 9.17 1.71
C ALA A 177 12.34 7.63 1.72
N ASN A 178 13.44 6.98 1.30
CA ASN A 178 13.57 5.53 1.29
C ASN A 178 13.58 4.91 2.71
N SER A 179 13.85 5.66 3.76
CA SER A 179 13.67 5.17 5.13
C SER A 179 12.19 5.03 5.53
N PHE A 180 11.33 5.88 4.96
CA PHE A 180 9.89 5.82 5.19
C PHE A 180 9.21 4.64 4.50
N VAL A 181 9.70 4.21 3.32
CA VAL A 181 9.12 3.05 2.61
C VAL A 181 9.27 1.73 3.37
N ILE A 182 10.08 1.69 4.42
CA ILE A 182 10.19 0.53 5.32
C ILE A 182 9.37 0.75 6.60
N SER A 183 9.54 1.92 7.24
CA SER A 183 8.93 2.19 8.54
C SER A 183 7.42 2.43 8.46
N HIS A 184 6.97 3.12 7.42
CA HIS A 184 5.56 3.50 7.25
C HIS A 184 4.64 2.28 7.06
N PRO A 185 4.85 1.38 6.07
CA PRO A 185 3.99 0.21 5.93
C PRO A 185 4.03 -0.72 7.13
N TYR A 186 5.19 -0.88 7.77
CA TYR A 186 5.29 -1.67 9.00
C TYR A 186 4.38 -1.11 10.10
N LYS A 187 4.47 0.20 10.40
CA LYS A 187 3.65 0.84 11.44
C LYS A 187 2.16 0.81 11.07
N THR A 188 1.82 1.01 9.79
CA THR A 188 0.44 0.93 9.29
C THR A 188 -0.16 -0.45 9.56
N LEU A 189 0.57 -1.53 9.23
CA LEU A 189 0.09 -2.90 9.48
C LEU A 189 0.03 -3.25 10.98
N VAL A 190 0.93 -2.71 11.81
CA VAL A 190 0.82 -2.80 13.27
C VAL A 190 -0.46 -2.13 13.76
N ASN A 191 -0.75 -0.93 13.26
CA ASN A 191 -1.95 -0.18 13.63
C ASN A 191 -3.24 -0.86 13.15
N LEU A 192 -3.25 -1.41 11.93
CA LEU A 192 -4.35 -2.23 11.43
C LEU A 192 -4.67 -3.38 12.39
N LYS A 193 -3.64 -4.15 12.78
CA LYS A 193 -3.81 -5.26 13.73
C LYS A 193 -4.31 -4.81 15.10
N LYS A 194 -3.91 -3.62 15.56
CA LYS A 194 -4.40 -3.06 16.83
C LYS A 194 -5.87 -2.67 16.75
N ARG A 195 -6.27 -1.99 15.68
CA ARG A 195 -7.66 -1.55 15.49
C ARG A 195 -8.64 -2.72 15.43
N LEU A 196 -8.27 -3.78 14.71
CA LEU A 196 -9.09 -5.00 14.64
C LEU A 196 -9.27 -5.73 15.98
N LYS A 197 -8.39 -5.49 16.96
CA LYS A 197 -8.52 -6.07 18.30
C LYS A 197 -9.33 -5.20 19.27
N SER A 198 -9.57 -3.95 18.93
CA SER A 198 -10.24 -2.96 19.78
C SER A 198 -11.72 -2.75 19.41
N GLU A 199 -12.18 -3.35 18.33
CA GLU A 199 -13.58 -3.46 17.91
C GLU A 199 -14.22 -4.77 18.38
#